data_b6067eb9bf95b9e6666263a99f5d3e1b
#
_entry.id   b6067eb9bf95b9e6666263a99f5d3e1b
#
_cell.length_a   1.000
_cell.length_b   1.000
_cell.length_c   1.000
_cell.angle_alpha   90.00
_cell.angle_beta   90.00
_cell.angle_gamma   90.00
#
_symmetry.space_group_name_H-M   'P 1'
#
loop_
_entity.id
_entity.type
_entity.pdbx_description
1 polymer ?
#
loop_
_entity_poly.entity_id
_entity_poly.type
_entity_poly.pdbx_seq_one_letter_code
_entity_poly.pdbx_strand_id
1 'polypeptide(L)'
;MYTRDQRDDLRSALIAAARNDARITGAALTGSAAGGAEDQWSDIDLAFGIGDAGKLPAAMADWTERMYRDHGAVHHFDVNRGAWIYRVFLLDIGLQVDLAFVPAGEFGARAPTFRLLFGDAVERPHASPPAPSDLIGLAWVYALHARGCIGRGNLWQAEYMISLMRDEVLALACLRHGLPAVEGKGMDRLPPSMTALLQGALVGHLDQPTLGRAFRATTDALIQEIRYVDSSLAARLERVLLQIPGDALDTRASC
;
A
#
# COMPACT_ATOMS: atom_id res chain seq x y z
N MET A 1 -20.87 -9.64 10.19
CA MET A 1 -20.29 -8.31 9.83
C MET A 1 -20.39 -7.44 11.06
N TYR A 2 -19.31 -6.76 11.42
CA TYR A 2 -19.27 -5.88 12.59
C TYR A 2 -20.07 -4.58 12.36
N THR A 3 -20.45 -3.92 13.46
CA THR A 3 -21.01 -2.57 13.46
C THR A 3 -19.96 -1.56 13.90
N ARG A 4 -20.22 -0.27 13.65
CA ARG A 4 -19.34 0.82 14.12
C ARG A 4 -19.20 0.79 15.65
N ASP A 5 -20.31 0.59 16.36
CA ASP A 5 -20.32 0.54 17.84
C ASP A 5 -19.46 -0.62 18.35
N GLN A 6 -19.58 -1.81 17.77
CA GLN A 6 -18.74 -2.97 18.14
C GLN A 6 -17.24 -2.68 17.93
N ARG A 7 -16.87 -2.01 16.83
CA ARG A 7 -15.48 -1.60 16.57
C ARG A 7 -15.01 -0.60 17.63
N ASP A 8 -15.81 0.42 17.93
CA ASP A 8 -15.44 1.50 18.85
C ASP A 8 -15.35 1.00 20.30
N ASP A 9 -16.25 0.07 20.70
CA ASP A 9 -16.21 -0.61 22.00
C ASP A 9 -14.94 -1.47 22.12
N LEU A 10 -14.62 -2.26 21.10
CA LEU A 10 -13.40 -3.07 21.08
C LEU A 10 -12.15 -2.19 21.15
N ARG A 11 -12.07 -1.14 20.35
CA ARG A 11 -10.95 -0.21 20.39
C ARG A 11 -10.78 0.39 21.80
N SER A 12 -11.87 0.79 22.43
CA SER A 12 -11.87 1.34 23.79
C SER A 12 -11.37 0.31 24.80
N ALA A 13 -11.80 -0.94 24.69
CA ALA A 13 -11.34 -2.04 25.53
C ALA A 13 -9.84 -2.32 25.36
N LEU A 14 -9.34 -2.32 24.12
CA LEU A 14 -7.92 -2.51 23.83
C LEU A 14 -7.06 -1.35 24.37
N ILE A 15 -7.52 -0.11 24.25
CA ILE A 15 -6.83 1.07 24.82
C ILE A 15 -6.80 0.97 26.36
N ALA A 16 -7.90 0.59 27.00
CA ALA A 16 -7.96 0.39 28.44
C ALA A 16 -7.02 -0.73 28.91
N ALA A 17 -6.96 -1.83 28.17
CA ALA A 17 -6.03 -2.92 28.42
C ALA A 17 -4.56 -2.48 28.27
N ALA A 18 -4.25 -1.66 27.26
CA ALA A 18 -2.91 -1.13 27.06
C ALA A 18 -2.46 -0.22 28.22
N ARG A 19 -3.37 0.59 28.78
CA ARG A 19 -3.08 1.42 29.97
C ARG A 19 -2.76 0.61 31.22
N ASN A 20 -3.31 -0.59 31.32
CA ASN A 20 -3.11 -1.49 32.47
C ASN A 20 -1.94 -2.46 32.28
N ASP A 21 -1.28 -2.47 31.13
CA ASP A 21 -0.10 -3.31 30.88
C ASP A 21 1.17 -2.49 31.17
N ALA A 22 1.82 -2.78 32.31
CA ALA A 22 3.03 -2.06 32.73
C ALA A 22 4.22 -2.14 31.74
N ARG A 23 4.17 -3.01 30.75
CA ARG A 23 5.18 -3.10 29.68
C ARG A 23 4.97 -2.03 28.62
N ILE A 24 3.74 -1.52 28.46
CA ILE A 24 3.36 -0.52 27.47
C ILE A 24 3.57 0.86 28.08
N THR A 25 4.59 1.58 27.64
CA THR A 25 4.94 2.91 28.11
C THR A 25 4.36 4.03 27.25
N GLY A 26 3.84 3.69 26.06
CA GLY A 26 3.17 4.64 25.20
C GLY A 26 2.20 3.92 24.28
N ALA A 27 1.08 4.57 23.95
CA ALA A 27 0.14 4.08 22.97
C ALA A 27 -0.38 5.21 22.07
N ALA A 28 -0.67 4.88 20.82
CA ALA A 28 -1.21 5.82 19.84
C ALA A 28 -2.27 5.16 18.96
N LEU A 29 -3.20 5.97 18.47
CA LEU A 29 -3.98 5.64 17.27
C LEU A 29 -3.12 5.90 16.04
N THR A 30 -3.25 5.02 15.05
CA THR A 30 -2.67 5.20 13.72
C THR A 30 -3.79 5.11 12.66
N GLY A 31 -3.45 5.07 11.38
CA GLY A 31 -4.44 4.91 10.32
C GLY A 31 -5.52 5.99 10.27
N SER A 32 -6.72 5.62 9.85
CA SER A 32 -7.86 6.53 9.65
C SER A 32 -8.35 7.18 10.95
N ALA A 33 -8.31 6.44 12.06
CA ALA A 33 -8.73 6.89 13.38
C ALA A 33 -7.89 8.06 13.91
N ALA A 34 -6.59 8.07 13.63
CA ALA A 34 -5.70 9.14 14.05
C ALA A 34 -6.03 10.47 13.35
N GLY A 35 -6.46 10.40 12.09
CA GLY A 35 -6.86 11.56 11.28
C GLY A 35 -8.32 11.98 11.42
N GLY A 36 -9.15 11.26 12.19
CA GLY A 36 -10.58 11.51 12.30
C GLY A 36 -11.36 11.21 11.01
N ALA A 37 -10.81 10.37 10.14
CA ALA A 37 -11.38 10.01 8.84
C ALA A 37 -11.97 8.59 8.84
N GLU A 38 -12.37 8.07 10.00
CA GLU A 38 -12.99 6.76 10.13
C GLU A 38 -14.41 6.73 9.53
N ASP A 39 -14.70 5.62 8.88
CA ASP A 39 -16.03 5.29 8.38
C ASP A 39 -16.48 3.90 8.88
N GLN A 40 -17.56 3.36 8.32
CA GLN A 40 -18.08 2.05 8.69
C GLN A 40 -17.19 0.88 8.26
N TRP A 41 -16.23 1.12 7.35
CA TRP A 41 -15.35 0.09 6.79
C TRP A 41 -13.95 0.13 7.42
N SER A 42 -13.71 1.11 8.29
CA SER A 42 -12.40 1.28 8.93
C SER A 42 -12.11 0.14 9.90
N ASP A 43 -10.87 -0.28 9.91
CA ASP A 43 -10.24 -1.20 10.85
C ASP A 43 -9.89 -0.52 12.19
N ILE A 44 -9.24 -1.25 13.08
CA ILE A 44 -8.64 -0.70 14.31
C ILE A 44 -7.13 -0.72 14.15
N ASP A 45 -6.51 0.46 14.18
CA ASP A 45 -5.07 0.65 14.15
C ASP A 45 -4.57 1.21 15.50
N LEU A 46 -3.83 0.41 16.26
CA LEU A 46 -3.19 0.82 17.51
C LEU A 46 -1.69 0.55 17.46
N ALA A 47 -0.92 1.46 18.06
CA ALA A 47 0.52 1.28 18.21
C ALA A 47 0.91 1.35 19.69
N PHE A 48 1.80 0.44 20.13
CA PHE A 48 2.26 0.29 21.50
C PHE A 48 3.78 0.39 21.59
N GLY A 49 4.27 1.32 22.39
CA GLY A 49 5.66 1.44 22.78
C GLY A 49 5.98 0.54 23.97
N ILE A 50 6.89 -0.41 23.81
CA ILE A 50 7.28 -1.35 24.85
C ILE A 50 8.54 -0.82 25.55
N GLY A 51 8.43 -0.54 26.87
CA GLY A 51 9.47 0.12 27.63
C GLY A 51 10.79 -0.67 27.69
N ASP A 52 10.71 -1.99 27.86
CA ASP A 52 11.84 -2.91 27.82
C ASP A 52 11.77 -3.77 26.55
N ALA A 53 12.66 -3.52 25.61
CA ALA A 53 12.70 -4.25 24.34
C ALA A 53 12.81 -5.78 24.53
N GLY A 54 13.45 -6.26 25.60
CA GLY A 54 13.53 -7.68 25.95
C GLY A 54 12.17 -8.31 26.28
N LYS A 55 11.18 -7.49 26.67
CA LYS A 55 9.81 -7.93 26.99
C LYS A 55 8.86 -7.90 25.79
N LEU A 56 9.30 -7.37 24.64
CA LEU A 56 8.46 -7.24 23.46
C LEU A 56 7.88 -8.59 22.98
N PRO A 57 8.65 -9.69 22.87
CA PRO A 57 8.10 -10.97 22.46
C PRO A 57 7.03 -11.50 23.43
N ALA A 58 7.25 -11.36 24.73
CA ALA A 58 6.30 -11.80 25.76
C ALA A 58 5.03 -10.93 25.73
N ALA A 59 5.17 -9.61 25.57
CA ALA A 59 4.03 -8.71 25.43
C ALA A 59 3.19 -9.08 24.20
N MET A 60 3.82 -9.31 23.06
CA MET A 60 3.13 -9.73 21.84
C MET A 60 2.41 -11.07 22.00
N ALA A 61 3.02 -12.05 22.69
CA ALA A 61 2.40 -13.34 22.95
C ALA A 61 1.13 -13.21 23.80
N ASP A 62 1.22 -12.47 24.92
CA ASP A 62 0.06 -12.27 25.81
C ASP A 62 -1.06 -11.48 25.14
N TRP A 63 -0.74 -10.46 24.33
CA TRP A 63 -1.71 -9.71 23.55
C TRP A 63 -2.36 -10.59 22.47
N THR A 64 -1.60 -11.49 21.87
CA THR A 64 -2.15 -12.46 20.92
C THR A 64 -3.12 -13.41 21.60
N GLU A 65 -2.74 -13.99 22.72
CA GLU A 65 -3.62 -14.87 23.48
C GLU A 65 -4.92 -14.13 23.88
N ARG A 66 -4.84 -12.88 24.33
CA ARG A 66 -6.00 -12.03 24.64
C ARG A 66 -6.91 -11.88 23.42
N MET A 67 -6.35 -11.57 22.23
CA MET A 67 -7.15 -11.38 21.03
C MET A 67 -7.94 -12.65 20.66
N TYR A 68 -7.32 -13.82 20.80
CA TYR A 68 -7.98 -15.09 20.53
C TYR A 68 -9.02 -15.45 21.59
N ARG A 69 -8.70 -15.27 22.87
CA ARG A 69 -9.55 -15.68 23.97
C ARG A 69 -10.75 -14.75 24.18
N ASP A 70 -10.52 -13.41 24.13
CA ASP A 70 -11.46 -12.42 24.61
C ASP A 70 -12.16 -11.65 23.48
N HIS A 71 -11.58 -11.65 22.25
CA HIS A 71 -12.03 -10.78 21.17
C HIS A 71 -12.31 -11.51 19.83
N GLY A 72 -12.37 -12.83 19.85
CA GLY A 72 -12.79 -13.63 18.69
C GLY A 72 -11.81 -13.60 17.50
N ALA A 73 -10.50 -13.42 17.74
CA ALA A 73 -9.52 -13.55 16.67
C ALA A 73 -9.53 -14.97 16.12
N VAL A 74 -9.57 -15.12 14.79
CA VAL A 74 -9.53 -16.41 14.09
C VAL A 74 -8.20 -16.64 13.40
N HIS A 75 -7.47 -15.57 13.06
CA HIS A 75 -6.14 -15.65 12.46
C HIS A 75 -5.36 -14.37 12.72
N HIS A 76 -4.03 -14.47 12.67
CA HIS A 76 -3.14 -13.30 12.64
C HIS A 76 -1.89 -13.58 11.79
N PHE A 77 -1.23 -12.51 11.35
CA PHE A 77 0.10 -12.56 10.74
C PHE A 77 0.88 -11.28 11.08
N ASP A 78 2.20 -11.32 10.91
CA ASP A 78 3.07 -10.20 11.22
C ASP A 78 3.61 -9.52 9.97
N VAL A 79 3.51 -8.18 9.93
CA VAL A 79 4.19 -7.33 8.97
C VAL A 79 5.32 -6.59 9.66
N ASN A 80 6.56 -6.87 9.26
CA ASN A 80 7.76 -6.27 9.86
C ASN A 80 8.21 -5.04 9.06
N ARG A 81 8.48 -3.94 9.77
CA ARG A 81 8.98 -2.67 9.20
C ARG A 81 10.07 -2.08 10.10
N GLY A 82 11.29 -2.59 9.96
CA GLY A 82 12.39 -2.26 10.87
C GLY A 82 12.12 -2.77 12.28
N ALA A 83 12.15 -1.88 13.29
CA ALA A 83 11.84 -2.22 14.66
C ALA A 83 10.34 -2.40 14.97
N TRP A 84 9.47 -2.03 14.03
CA TRP A 84 8.02 -2.13 14.16
C TRP A 84 7.53 -3.49 13.70
N ILE A 85 6.71 -4.15 14.53
CA ILE A 85 6.01 -5.39 14.19
C ILE A 85 4.52 -5.09 14.25
N TYR A 86 3.86 -5.09 13.09
CA TYR A 86 2.42 -4.93 12.97
C TYR A 86 1.81 -6.33 12.97
N ARG A 87 1.14 -6.69 14.06
CA ARG A 87 0.37 -7.93 14.13
C ARG A 87 -1.06 -7.65 13.73
N VAL A 88 -1.42 -8.16 12.56
CA VAL A 88 -2.73 -7.99 11.96
C VAL A 88 -3.60 -9.17 12.33
N PHE A 89 -4.74 -8.90 12.96
CA PHE A 89 -5.72 -9.91 13.35
C PHE A 89 -6.96 -9.82 12.46
N LEU A 90 -7.47 -10.98 12.08
CA LEU A 90 -8.81 -11.14 11.54
C LEU A 90 -9.72 -11.66 12.67
N LEU A 91 -10.82 -10.95 12.93
CA LEU A 91 -11.83 -11.39 13.88
C LEU A 91 -12.97 -12.14 13.18
N ASP A 92 -13.67 -13.00 13.91
CA ASP A 92 -14.81 -13.81 13.45
C ASP A 92 -15.99 -12.98 12.89
N ILE A 93 -16.12 -11.72 13.35
CA ILE A 93 -17.08 -10.74 12.84
C ILE A 93 -16.64 -10.02 11.57
N GLY A 94 -15.47 -10.38 10.99
CA GLY A 94 -14.91 -9.77 9.79
C GLY A 94 -14.23 -8.43 10.01
N LEU A 95 -13.89 -8.08 11.27
CA LEU A 95 -13.12 -6.87 11.60
C LEU A 95 -11.61 -7.19 11.57
N GLN A 96 -10.84 -6.29 10.97
CA GLN A 96 -9.38 -6.27 11.06
C GLN A 96 -8.94 -5.43 12.26
N VAL A 97 -7.95 -5.93 13.01
CA VAL A 97 -7.30 -5.19 14.10
C VAL A 97 -5.80 -5.27 13.93
N ASP A 98 -5.16 -4.11 13.78
CA ASP A 98 -3.72 -3.97 13.64
C ASP A 98 -3.13 -3.47 14.97
N LEU A 99 -2.39 -4.34 15.64
CA LEU A 99 -1.63 -3.98 16.83
C LEU A 99 -0.14 -3.90 16.47
N ALA A 100 0.39 -2.67 16.41
CA ALA A 100 1.80 -2.44 16.18
C ALA A 100 2.56 -2.44 17.51
N PHE A 101 3.63 -3.22 17.60
CA PHE A 101 4.51 -3.28 18.75
C PHE A 101 5.91 -2.79 18.36
N VAL A 102 6.49 -1.93 19.20
CA VAL A 102 7.80 -1.35 18.93
C VAL A 102 8.50 -1.03 20.25
N PRO A 103 9.84 -1.14 20.35
CA PRO A 103 10.58 -0.64 21.51
C PRO A 103 10.29 0.86 21.73
N ALA A 104 10.16 1.28 23.00
CA ALA A 104 9.81 2.67 23.34
C ALA A 104 10.75 3.71 22.70
N GLY A 105 12.05 3.40 22.58
CA GLY A 105 13.03 4.26 21.91
C GLY A 105 12.80 4.43 20.39
N GLU A 106 11.87 3.66 19.82
CA GLU A 106 11.48 3.68 18.42
C GLU A 106 10.00 4.07 18.22
N PHE A 107 9.25 4.27 19.33
CA PHE A 107 7.82 4.60 19.29
C PHE A 107 7.61 6.06 18.96
N GLY A 108 7.06 6.35 17.79
CA GLY A 108 6.79 7.72 17.34
C GLY A 108 6.10 7.76 15.97
N ALA A 109 5.66 8.94 15.56
CA ALA A 109 4.95 9.14 14.31
C ALA A 109 5.82 8.78 13.09
N ARG A 110 5.39 7.81 12.28
CA ARG A 110 6.00 7.46 10.99
C ARG A 110 5.28 8.08 9.81
N ALA A 111 4.06 8.56 10.05
CA ALA A 111 3.19 9.22 9.09
C ALA A 111 2.38 10.31 9.83
N PRO A 112 1.74 11.25 9.12
CA PRO A 112 0.85 12.24 9.72
C PRO A 112 -0.31 11.63 10.51
N THR A 113 -0.71 10.40 10.21
CA THR A 113 -1.78 9.65 10.86
C THR A 113 -1.26 8.96 12.12
N PHE A 114 -0.88 9.75 13.13
CA PHE A 114 -0.45 9.29 14.45
C PHE A 114 -1.02 10.23 15.51
N ARG A 115 -1.79 9.69 16.46
CA ARG A 115 -2.35 10.42 17.58
C ARG A 115 -2.00 9.73 18.89
N LEU A 116 -1.11 10.34 19.66
CA LEU A 116 -0.69 9.84 20.96
C LEU A 116 -1.89 9.80 21.92
N LEU A 117 -2.10 8.66 22.59
CA LEU A 117 -3.16 8.43 23.56
C LEU A 117 -2.65 8.57 25.01
N PHE A 118 -1.45 8.08 25.27
CA PHE A 118 -0.75 8.22 26.53
C PHE A 118 0.75 7.87 26.38
N GLY A 119 1.55 8.26 27.38
CA GLY A 119 2.99 8.08 27.41
C GLY A 119 3.71 9.07 26.51
N ASP A 120 4.94 8.74 26.16
CA ASP A 120 5.83 9.59 25.35
C ASP A 120 6.08 8.96 23.98
N ALA A 121 6.21 9.79 22.97
CA ALA A 121 6.61 9.39 21.63
C ALA A 121 7.90 10.10 21.22
N VAL A 122 8.80 9.39 20.55
CA VAL A 122 10.02 9.99 20.01
C VAL A 122 9.70 10.73 18.72
N GLU A 123 10.32 11.88 18.53
CA GLU A 123 10.22 12.62 17.28
C GLU A 123 10.98 11.91 16.17
N ARG A 124 10.33 11.73 15.02
CA ARG A 124 10.90 11.05 13.85
C ARG A 124 10.49 11.72 12.56
N PRO A 125 11.36 11.72 11.55
CA PRO A 125 10.94 12.15 10.23
C PRO A 125 9.88 11.17 9.68
N HIS A 126 8.85 11.70 9.06
CA HIS A 126 7.88 10.89 8.34
C HIS A 126 8.54 10.19 7.16
N ALA A 127 8.00 9.04 6.75
CA ALA A 127 8.45 8.35 5.56
C ALA A 127 8.27 9.28 4.34
N SER A 128 9.34 9.40 3.55
CA SER A 128 9.27 10.16 2.30
C SER A 128 8.39 9.42 1.28
N PRO A 129 7.65 10.15 0.43
CA PRO A 129 6.99 9.53 -0.71
C PRO A 129 8.02 8.87 -1.63
N PRO A 130 7.61 7.90 -2.47
CA PRO A 130 8.51 7.27 -3.43
C PRO A 130 9.13 8.32 -4.37
N ALA A 131 10.38 8.12 -4.78
CA ALA A 131 11.02 9.02 -5.72
C ALA A 131 10.42 8.83 -7.13
N PRO A 132 10.09 9.91 -7.87
CA PRO A 132 9.58 9.76 -9.24
C PRO A 132 10.50 8.95 -10.17
N SER A 133 11.83 9.07 -9.98
CA SER A 133 12.83 8.28 -10.72
C SER A 133 12.66 6.77 -10.55
N ASP A 134 12.31 6.34 -9.34
CA ASP A 134 12.16 4.91 -9.03
C ASP A 134 10.88 4.36 -9.65
N LEU A 135 9.77 5.12 -9.56
CA LEU A 135 8.50 4.76 -10.20
C LEU A 135 8.65 4.67 -11.73
N ILE A 136 9.33 5.64 -12.35
CA ILE A 136 9.63 5.62 -13.79
C ILE A 136 10.50 4.40 -14.14
N GLY A 137 11.52 4.14 -13.32
CA GLY A 137 12.42 2.99 -13.49
C GLY A 137 11.68 1.66 -13.43
N LEU A 138 10.84 1.46 -12.42
CA LEU A 138 10.02 0.26 -12.29
C LEU A 138 9.02 0.12 -13.44
N ALA A 139 8.35 1.20 -13.83
CA ALA A 139 7.37 1.18 -14.91
C ALA A 139 7.96 0.69 -16.24
N TRP A 140 9.14 1.19 -16.69
CA TRP A 140 9.74 0.69 -17.92
C TRP A 140 10.32 -0.72 -17.78
N VAL A 141 10.78 -1.15 -16.60
CA VAL A 141 11.15 -2.55 -16.34
C VAL A 141 9.96 -3.46 -16.53
N TYR A 142 8.80 -3.11 -15.95
CA TYR A 142 7.55 -3.87 -16.11
C TYR A 142 7.09 -3.89 -17.57
N ALA A 143 7.28 -2.79 -18.33
CA ALA A 143 6.98 -2.75 -19.76
C ALA A 143 7.81 -3.80 -20.54
N LEU A 144 9.11 -3.90 -20.28
CA LEU A 144 9.98 -4.90 -20.92
C LEU A 144 9.56 -6.33 -20.58
N HIS A 145 9.18 -6.57 -19.33
CA HIS A 145 8.69 -7.87 -18.89
C HIS A 145 7.34 -8.21 -19.52
N ALA A 146 6.40 -7.26 -19.58
CA ALA A 146 5.08 -7.44 -20.23
C ALA A 146 5.26 -7.85 -21.70
N ARG A 147 6.13 -7.15 -22.45
CA ARG A 147 6.48 -7.52 -23.83
C ARG A 147 6.93 -8.98 -23.93
N GLY A 148 7.91 -9.36 -23.08
CA GLY A 148 8.44 -10.73 -23.10
C GLY A 148 7.39 -11.78 -22.73
N CYS A 149 6.48 -11.47 -21.81
CA CYS A 149 5.39 -12.36 -21.40
C CYS A 149 4.36 -12.54 -22.52
N ILE A 150 3.95 -11.46 -23.18
CA ILE A 150 3.02 -11.52 -24.33
C ILE A 150 3.64 -12.37 -25.46
N GLY A 151 4.91 -12.11 -25.83
CA GLY A 151 5.59 -12.84 -26.89
C GLY A 151 5.74 -14.34 -26.61
N ARG A 152 5.82 -14.74 -25.33
CA ARG A 152 5.87 -16.16 -24.93
C ARG A 152 4.49 -16.78 -24.73
N GLY A 153 3.40 -16.03 -24.79
CA GLY A 153 2.05 -16.49 -24.52
C GLY A 153 1.73 -16.67 -23.02
N ASN A 154 2.53 -16.09 -22.13
CA ASN A 154 2.34 -16.11 -20.68
C ASN A 154 1.34 -15.01 -20.27
N LEU A 155 0.06 -15.19 -20.58
CA LEU A 155 -0.95 -14.14 -20.51
C LEU A 155 -1.22 -13.64 -19.08
N TRP A 156 -1.26 -14.53 -18.10
CA TRP A 156 -1.39 -14.15 -16.68
C TRP A 156 -0.23 -13.28 -16.20
N GLN A 157 0.99 -13.66 -16.54
CA GLN A 157 2.16 -12.89 -16.16
C GLN A 157 2.23 -11.56 -16.92
N ALA A 158 1.75 -11.51 -18.17
CA ALA A 158 1.64 -10.27 -18.93
C ALA A 158 0.67 -9.29 -18.28
N GLU A 159 -0.52 -9.76 -17.86
CA GLU A 159 -1.50 -8.97 -17.13
C GLU A 159 -0.90 -8.41 -15.83
N TYR A 160 -0.26 -9.27 -15.03
CA TYR A 160 0.40 -8.87 -13.80
C TYR A 160 1.43 -7.76 -14.01
N MET A 161 2.27 -7.86 -15.06
CA MET A 161 3.27 -6.83 -15.38
C MET A 161 2.63 -5.53 -15.86
N ILE A 162 1.56 -5.60 -16.66
CA ILE A 162 0.81 -4.42 -17.12
C ILE A 162 0.13 -3.72 -15.93
N SER A 163 -0.43 -4.48 -15.00
CA SER A 163 -1.04 -3.96 -13.79
C SER A 163 -0.03 -3.25 -12.90
N LEU A 164 1.13 -3.85 -12.65
CA LEU A 164 2.22 -3.19 -11.91
C LEU A 164 2.68 -1.91 -12.60
N MET A 165 2.87 -1.93 -13.93
CA MET A 165 3.23 -0.74 -14.69
C MET A 165 2.18 0.37 -14.54
N ARG A 166 0.89 0.05 -14.63
CA ARG A 166 -0.22 0.99 -14.43
C ARG A 166 -0.21 1.59 -13.02
N ASP A 167 0.09 0.79 -12.00
CA ASP A 167 0.15 1.25 -10.62
C ASP A 167 1.27 2.28 -10.41
N GLU A 168 2.44 2.12 -11.05
CA GLU A 168 3.51 3.12 -11.04
C GLU A 168 3.09 4.42 -11.75
N VAL A 169 2.37 4.33 -12.87
CA VAL A 169 1.84 5.51 -13.57
C VAL A 169 0.83 6.27 -12.70
N LEU A 170 -0.06 5.57 -12.03
CA LEU A 170 -1.02 6.17 -11.09
C LEU A 170 -0.31 6.78 -9.88
N ALA A 171 0.74 6.15 -9.37
CA ALA A 171 1.57 6.69 -8.29
C ALA A 171 2.28 7.99 -8.71
N LEU A 172 2.83 8.07 -9.92
CA LEU A 172 3.40 9.30 -10.49
C LEU A 172 2.35 10.41 -10.57
N ALA A 173 1.16 10.10 -11.08
CA ALA A 173 0.06 11.07 -11.12
C ALA A 173 -0.33 11.53 -9.72
N CYS A 174 -0.40 10.63 -8.73
CA CYS A 174 -0.65 10.99 -7.33
C CYS A 174 0.40 11.96 -6.79
N LEU A 175 1.70 11.70 -7.01
CA LEU A 175 2.77 12.61 -6.61
C LEU A 175 2.60 13.99 -7.21
N ARG A 176 2.31 14.08 -8.51
CA ARG A 176 2.10 15.33 -9.23
C ARG A 176 0.93 16.14 -8.67
N HIS A 177 -0.10 15.47 -8.16
CA HIS A 177 -1.28 16.09 -7.55
C HIS A 177 -1.17 16.28 -6.02
N GLY A 178 -0.02 15.99 -5.41
CA GLY A 178 0.17 16.08 -3.95
C GLY A 178 -0.68 15.08 -3.17
N LEU A 179 -1.02 13.94 -3.79
CA LEU A 179 -1.80 12.85 -3.21
C LEU A 179 -0.89 11.72 -2.73
N PRO A 180 -1.35 10.88 -1.77
CA PRO A 180 -0.62 9.68 -1.37
C PRO A 180 -0.39 8.75 -2.57
N ALA A 181 0.87 8.40 -2.83
CA ALA A 181 1.29 7.60 -3.98
C ALA A 181 1.55 6.12 -3.64
N VAL A 182 1.14 5.68 -2.44
CA VAL A 182 1.37 4.31 -1.96
C VAL A 182 0.03 3.62 -1.68
N GLU A 183 -0.02 2.32 -1.88
CA GLU A 183 -1.17 1.47 -1.55
C GLU A 183 -2.50 1.92 -2.21
N GLY A 184 -2.43 2.62 -3.33
CA GLY A 184 -3.61 3.11 -4.04
C GLY A 184 -4.38 4.25 -3.36
N LYS A 185 -3.96 4.69 -2.17
CA LYS A 185 -4.72 5.64 -1.31
C LYS A 185 -5.06 6.99 -1.93
N GLY A 186 -4.33 7.40 -2.97
CA GLY A 186 -4.57 8.66 -3.68
C GLY A 186 -5.32 8.50 -5.01
N MET A 187 -5.44 7.29 -5.55
CA MET A 187 -5.86 7.06 -6.92
C MET A 187 -7.31 7.53 -7.19
N ASP A 188 -8.24 7.28 -6.28
CA ASP A 188 -9.64 7.71 -6.40
C ASP A 188 -9.85 9.23 -6.30
N ARG A 189 -8.81 9.96 -5.87
CA ARG A 189 -8.82 11.43 -5.79
C ARG A 189 -8.16 12.12 -6.97
N LEU A 190 -7.63 11.34 -7.93
CA LEU A 190 -7.09 11.87 -9.18
C LEU A 190 -8.21 12.49 -10.03
N PRO A 191 -7.90 13.51 -10.84
CA PRO A 191 -8.89 14.09 -11.75
C PRO A 191 -9.48 13.04 -12.70
N PRO A 192 -10.81 13.07 -12.97
CA PRO A 192 -11.45 12.12 -13.87
C PRO A 192 -10.81 12.07 -15.27
N SER A 193 -10.28 13.18 -15.77
CA SER A 193 -9.56 13.24 -17.05
C SER A 193 -8.31 12.36 -17.07
N MET A 194 -7.67 12.17 -15.91
CA MET A 194 -6.49 11.31 -15.77
C MET A 194 -6.89 9.83 -15.68
N THR A 195 -7.86 9.52 -14.83
CA THR A 195 -8.31 8.13 -14.66
C THR A 195 -9.04 7.59 -15.88
N ALA A 196 -9.75 8.44 -16.66
CA ALA A 196 -10.40 8.05 -17.90
C ALA A 196 -9.40 7.52 -18.95
N LEU A 197 -8.20 8.10 -19.05
CA LEU A 197 -7.16 7.61 -19.94
C LEU A 197 -6.69 6.20 -19.55
N LEU A 198 -6.67 5.90 -18.26
CA LEU A 198 -6.22 4.61 -17.72
C LEU A 198 -7.33 3.54 -17.66
N GLN A 199 -8.59 3.88 -17.95
CA GLN A 199 -9.64 2.86 -18.12
C GLN A 199 -9.30 1.91 -19.28
N GLY A 200 -8.69 2.42 -20.37
CA GLY A 200 -8.21 1.60 -21.48
C GLY A 200 -7.03 0.68 -21.12
N ALA A 201 -6.36 0.96 -20.00
CA ALA A 201 -5.26 0.16 -19.45
C ALA A 201 -5.75 -1.03 -18.59
N LEU A 202 -7.06 -1.15 -18.33
CA LEU A 202 -7.60 -2.30 -17.63
C LEU A 202 -7.71 -3.51 -18.57
N VAL A 203 -7.23 -4.66 -18.08
CA VAL A 203 -7.29 -5.93 -18.82
C VAL A 203 -8.63 -6.60 -18.53
N GLY A 204 -9.59 -6.53 -19.48
CA GLY A 204 -10.91 -7.14 -19.32
C GLY A 204 -10.94 -8.64 -19.64
N HIS A 205 -10.03 -9.11 -20.49
CA HIS A 205 -9.90 -10.52 -20.89
C HIS A 205 -8.45 -10.91 -21.09
N LEU A 206 -8.11 -12.18 -20.81
CA LEU A 206 -6.76 -12.73 -20.99
C LEU A 206 -6.58 -13.23 -22.43
N ASP A 207 -6.54 -12.30 -23.36
CA ASP A 207 -6.16 -12.53 -24.76
C ASP A 207 -5.15 -11.50 -25.22
N GLN A 208 -4.40 -11.83 -26.27
CA GLN A 208 -3.32 -10.96 -26.78
C GLN A 208 -3.82 -9.58 -27.25
N PRO A 209 -4.98 -9.45 -27.96
CA PRO A 209 -5.49 -8.15 -28.37
C PRO A 209 -5.82 -7.24 -27.18
N THR A 210 -6.45 -7.79 -26.13
CA THR A 210 -6.82 -7.04 -24.93
C THR A 210 -5.58 -6.60 -24.15
N LEU A 211 -4.64 -7.52 -23.93
CA LEU A 211 -3.36 -7.21 -23.28
C LEU A 211 -2.56 -6.16 -24.07
N GLY A 212 -2.50 -6.30 -25.38
CA GLY A 212 -1.79 -5.33 -26.25
C GLY A 212 -2.41 -3.93 -26.22
N ARG A 213 -3.75 -3.83 -26.16
CA ARG A 213 -4.46 -2.55 -26.01
C ARG A 213 -4.15 -1.92 -24.64
N ALA A 214 -4.28 -2.71 -23.56
CA ALA A 214 -4.01 -2.24 -22.20
C ALA A 214 -2.54 -1.80 -22.05
N PHE A 215 -1.62 -2.57 -22.62
CA PHE A 215 -0.19 -2.27 -22.58
C PHE A 215 0.13 -0.93 -23.30
N ARG A 216 -0.42 -0.70 -24.49
CA ARG A 216 -0.25 0.56 -25.22
C ARG A 216 -0.81 1.74 -24.41
N ALA A 217 -2.06 1.63 -23.90
CA ALA A 217 -2.67 2.68 -23.12
C ALA A 217 -1.86 3.05 -21.87
N THR A 218 -1.31 2.03 -21.18
CA THR A 218 -0.43 2.26 -20.02
C THR A 218 0.89 2.92 -20.43
N THR A 219 1.46 2.54 -21.57
CA THR A 219 2.70 3.13 -22.09
C THR A 219 2.52 4.60 -22.48
N ASP A 220 1.41 4.94 -23.13
CA ASP A 220 1.09 6.32 -23.50
C ASP A 220 0.93 7.19 -22.25
N ALA A 221 0.23 6.68 -21.23
CA ALA A 221 0.08 7.36 -19.96
C ALA A 221 1.42 7.53 -19.23
N LEU A 222 2.29 6.51 -19.24
CA LEU A 222 3.64 6.60 -18.67
C LEU A 222 4.45 7.72 -19.32
N ILE A 223 4.49 7.77 -20.62
CA ILE A 223 5.22 8.82 -21.36
C ILE A 223 4.70 10.20 -20.98
N GLN A 224 3.40 10.35 -20.85
CA GLN A 224 2.79 11.61 -20.43
C GLN A 224 3.20 12.01 -19.01
N GLU A 225 3.18 11.09 -18.06
CA GLU A 225 3.61 11.40 -16.67
C GLU A 225 5.13 11.70 -16.62
N ILE A 226 5.96 10.99 -17.39
CA ILE A 226 7.39 11.32 -17.47
C ILE A 226 7.60 12.74 -17.99
N ARG A 227 6.81 13.21 -18.97
CA ARG A 227 6.92 14.60 -19.48
C ARG A 227 6.64 15.65 -18.41
N TYR A 228 5.73 15.37 -17.47
CA TYR A 228 5.47 16.27 -16.33
C TYR A 228 6.62 16.28 -15.32
N VAL A 229 7.32 15.16 -15.15
CA VAL A 229 8.45 15.05 -14.21
C VAL A 229 9.73 15.61 -14.82
N ASP A 230 10.07 15.18 -16.05
CA ASP A 230 11.29 15.56 -16.79
C ASP A 230 11.05 15.39 -18.29
N SER A 231 10.84 16.50 -18.97
CA SER A 231 10.59 16.51 -20.44
C SER A 231 11.79 16.01 -21.26
N SER A 232 13.02 16.20 -20.76
CA SER A 232 14.23 15.72 -21.44
C SER A 232 14.38 14.19 -21.31
N LEU A 233 14.03 13.63 -20.17
CA LEU A 233 13.96 12.19 -19.98
C LEU A 233 12.87 11.58 -20.86
N ALA A 234 11.69 12.20 -20.91
CA ALA A 234 10.61 11.77 -21.79
C ALA A 234 11.07 11.68 -23.26
N ALA A 235 11.73 12.73 -23.77
CA ALA A 235 12.24 12.74 -25.14
C ALA A 235 13.26 11.62 -25.43
N ARG A 236 14.08 11.23 -24.44
CA ARG A 236 15.01 10.11 -24.57
C ARG A 236 14.31 8.74 -24.58
N LEU A 237 13.27 8.58 -23.77
CA LEU A 237 12.61 7.29 -23.56
C LEU A 237 11.48 7.03 -24.57
N GLU A 238 10.79 8.08 -25.02
CA GLU A 238 9.56 7.99 -25.81
C GLU A 238 9.65 7.03 -26.99
N ARG A 239 10.69 7.18 -27.84
CA ARG A 239 10.86 6.33 -29.02
C ARG A 239 10.96 4.85 -28.66
N VAL A 240 11.71 4.53 -27.62
CA VAL A 240 11.89 3.14 -27.19
C VAL A 240 10.62 2.61 -26.56
N LEU A 241 9.99 3.38 -25.66
CA LEU A 241 8.78 2.96 -24.96
C LEU A 241 7.62 2.70 -25.92
N LEU A 242 7.44 3.52 -26.97
CA LEU A 242 6.38 3.32 -27.97
C LEU A 242 6.60 2.07 -28.83
N GLN A 243 7.84 1.62 -29.04
CA GLN A 243 8.14 0.41 -29.81
C GLN A 243 7.87 -0.87 -29.02
N ILE A 244 8.02 -0.85 -27.68
CA ILE A 244 7.90 -2.04 -26.82
C ILE A 244 6.55 -2.76 -26.98
N PRO A 245 5.37 -2.10 -26.97
CA PRO A 245 4.09 -2.77 -27.15
C PRO A 245 3.85 -3.27 -28.59
N GLY A 246 4.44 -2.60 -29.60
CA GLY A 246 4.36 -3.02 -31.01
C GLY A 246 5.04 -4.36 -31.23
N ASP A 247 6.29 -4.47 -30.81
CA ASP A 247 7.10 -5.69 -30.94
C ASP A 247 6.44 -6.92 -30.27
N ALA A 248 5.66 -6.70 -29.20
CA ALA A 248 4.99 -7.78 -28.50
C ALA A 248 3.87 -8.45 -29.31
N LEU A 249 3.26 -7.74 -30.25
CA LEU A 249 2.13 -8.20 -31.05
C LEU A 249 2.55 -8.74 -32.42
N ASP A 250 3.72 -8.30 -32.94
CA ASP A 250 4.22 -8.67 -34.27
C ASP A 250 5.00 -10.00 -34.28
N THR A 251 5.34 -10.56 -33.13
CA THR A 251 6.20 -11.76 -33.01
C THR A 251 5.58 -13.06 -33.55
N ARG A 252 4.36 -13.07 -34.09
CA ARG A 252 3.75 -14.24 -34.72
C ARG A 252 3.73 -14.24 -36.26
N ALA A 253 4.27 -13.24 -36.91
CA ALA A 253 4.34 -13.22 -38.36
C ALA A 253 5.58 -13.96 -38.93
N SER A 254 6.42 -14.57 -38.07
CA SER A 254 7.72 -15.13 -38.45
C SER A 254 7.99 -16.55 -37.95
N CYS A 255 6.94 -17.38 -37.72
CA CYS A 255 7.09 -18.83 -37.50
C CYS A 255 6.21 -19.64 -38.45
#